data_aca687620364e4f2a99c0b01fb7eb073
#
_entry.id   aca687620364e4f2a99c0b01fb7eb073
#
_cell.length_a   1.000
_cell.length_b   1.000
_cell.length_c   1.000
_cell.angle_alpha   90.00
_cell.angle_beta   90.00
_cell.angle_gamma   90.00
#
_symmetry.space_group_name_H-M   'P 1'
#
loop_
_entity.id
_entity.type
_entity.pdbx_description
1 polymer ?
#
loop_
_entity_poly.entity_id
_entity_poly.type
_entity_poly.pdbx_seq_one_letter_code
_entity_poly.pdbx_strand_id
1 'polypeptide(L)'
;MLRVLLKKQMTEIFRGYFYDAKKNRSRSKAGTAAYLVLFVGIMVGLLGGMFTFLSLSICGALTNAGMDWLYFALMGLLAVLLGVFGSVFNTYSSLYLSKDNDLLLSMPIPVNVIMTSRLLSVYLMGLMYSLVVILPAVIVYWVTAPVSAGVIFGGLLLMLLISVFVLTISCALGWVVAKISLKLKNKSFITVVISLAFIGGYYFFYFKAQTLIQDLLANAAAYGEKIKGTAYPLYLFGRVGAGDAFAMLIVSAVILALFGLMWALISRSFLKIATSSGHTAKKVYKETAVKQKSIASALLAKELGRFTSSPNYMLNCGLGILLLPIAGVMLLWQGGTVISVLNQVFGERAGCIPVLLCAGVCMLASMNDMAAPSVSLEGKSLWLMQSLPITPWQVLRGKLSMQLILTGIPVLFCTACIAFIYPFTPLELLLTVLVPMSYVLLSALFGLFLGLKMPNLNWTSEITPIKQSACVTIALFSGFGYTALLCAGFMLLNGWRLGFVGYMSIFVAVTLILCAVLYLWLKKRGSSLFAAL
;
A
#
# COMPACT_ATOMS: atom_id res chain seq x y z
N MET A 1 -20.79 5.33 -29.23
CA MET A 1 -20.68 4.44 -28.06
C MET A 1 -19.30 4.49 -27.39
N LEU A 2 -18.20 4.15 -28.08
CA LEU A 2 -16.85 4.18 -27.50
C LEU A 2 -16.50 5.51 -26.82
N ARG A 3 -16.76 6.65 -27.47
CA ARG A 3 -16.52 7.99 -26.89
C ARG A 3 -17.24 8.25 -25.58
N VAL A 4 -18.46 7.75 -25.43
CA VAL A 4 -19.26 7.91 -24.19
C VAL A 4 -18.70 7.05 -23.08
N LEU A 5 -18.33 5.79 -23.37
CA LEU A 5 -17.68 4.89 -22.41
C LEU A 5 -16.32 5.42 -21.97
N LEU A 6 -15.53 5.96 -22.90
CA LEU A 6 -14.25 6.60 -22.56
C LEU A 6 -14.42 7.79 -21.65
N LYS A 7 -15.38 8.68 -21.95
CA LYS A 7 -15.69 9.83 -21.09
C LYS A 7 -16.11 9.39 -19.68
N LYS A 8 -16.91 8.31 -19.60
CA LYS A 8 -17.29 7.70 -18.31
C LYS A 8 -16.06 7.20 -17.56
N GLN A 9 -15.20 6.40 -18.21
CA GLN A 9 -13.99 5.84 -17.59
C GLN A 9 -13.03 6.94 -17.11
N MET A 10 -12.81 7.97 -17.92
CA MET A 10 -12.00 9.13 -17.54
C MET A 10 -12.58 9.85 -16.32
N THR A 11 -13.91 10.03 -16.30
CA THR A 11 -14.57 10.65 -15.15
C THR A 11 -14.45 9.79 -13.88
N GLU A 12 -14.47 8.47 -14.01
CA GLU A 12 -14.26 7.54 -12.88
C GLU A 12 -12.81 7.58 -12.35
N ILE A 13 -11.81 7.56 -13.21
CA ILE A 13 -10.39 7.67 -12.82
C ILE A 13 -10.14 8.96 -12.04
N PHE A 14 -10.63 10.07 -12.57
CA PHE A 14 -10.40 11.39 -12.00
C PHE A 14 -11.48 11.82 -11.01
N ARG A 15 -12.42 10.92 -10.65
CA ARG A 15 -13.54 11.23 -9.75
C ARG A 15 -13.09 11.87 -8.44
N GLY A 16 -11.98 11.40 -7.86
CA GLY A 16 -11.43 11.93 -6.62
C GLY A 16 -11.08 13.43 -6.68
N TYR A 17 -10.80 13.96 -7.87
CA TYR A 17 -10.49 15.38 -8.08
C TYR A 17 -11.75 16.25 -8.21
N PHE A 18 -12.80 15.72 -8.85
CA PHE A 18 -14.03 16.46 -9.14
C PHE A 18 -15.11 16.30 -8.07
N TYR A 19 -15.02 15.24 -7.25
CA TYR A 19 -16.07 14.86 -6.32
C TYR A 19 -15.55 14.75 -4.89
N ASP A 20 -16.24 15.41 -3.97
CA ASP A 20 -15.97 15.31 -2.54
C ASP A 20 -16.82 14.18 -1.94
N ALA A 21 -16.19 13.03 -1.70
CA ALA A 21 -16.87 11.87 -1.12
C ALA A 21 -17.39 12.11 0.30
N LYS A 22 -16.77 13.05 1.07
CA LYS A 22 -17.22 13.39 2.43
C LYS A 22 -18.50 14.19 2.43
N LYS A 23 -18.62 15.14 1.49
CA LYS A 23 -19.78 16.03 1.37
C LYS A 23 -20.82 15.51 0.38
N ASN A 24 -20.57 14.36 -0.27
CA ASN A 24 -21.42 13.74 -1.30
C ASN A 24 -21.85 14.73 -2.41
N ARG A 25 -20.94 15.64 -2.80
CA ARG A 25 -21.20 16.66 -3.82
C ARG A 25 -19.98 16.91 -4.71
N SER A 26 -20.19 17.48 -5.88
CA SER A 26 -19.12 17.94 -6.75
C SER A 26 -18.34 19.10 -6.08
N ARG A 27 -17.02 19.08 -6.23
CA ARG A 27 -16.15 20.18 -5.75
C ARG A 27 -16.39 21.45 -6.57
N SER A 28 -16.12 22.60 -5.98
CA SER A 28 -16.06 23.85 -6.71
C SER A 28 -14.94 23.81 -7.77
N LYS A 29 -15.06 24.61 -8.83
CA LYS A 29 -14.04 24.73 -9.88
C LYS A 29 -12.66 25.05 -9.30
N ALA A 30 -12.59 25.99 -8.33
CA ALA A 30 -11.36 26.33 -7.63
C ALA A 30 -10.79 25.16 -6.81
N GLY A 31 -11.63 24.42 -6.10
CA GLY A 31 -11.22 23.23 -5.35
C GLY A 31 -10.69 22.13 -6.27
N THR A 32 -11.33 21.89 -7.41
CA THR A 32 -10.87 20.94 -8.42
C THR A 32 -9.51 21.34 -8.99
N ALA A 33 -9.35 22.62 -9.36
CA ALA A 33 -8.09 23.16 -9.87
C ALA A 33 -6.96 23.01 -8.83
N ALA A 34 -7.22 23.34 -7.56
CA ALA A 34 -6.24 23.20 -6.48
C ALA A 34 -5.75 21.73 -6.32
N TYR A 35 -6.66 20.75 -6.34
CA TYR A 35 -6.29 19.34 -6.26
C TYR A 35 -5.51 18.86 -7.50
N LEU A 36 -5.86 19.36 -8.68
CA LEU A 36 -5.17 19.02 -9.93
C LEU A 36 -3.77 19.62 -9.96
N VAL A 37 -3.60 20.87 -9.54
CA VAL A 37 -2.28 21.50 -9.40
C VAL A 37 -1.42 20.78 -8.36
N LEU A 38 -1.98 20.39 -7.23
CA LEU A 38 -1.28 19.61 -6.21
C LEU A 38 -0.83 18.26 -6.77
N PHE A 39 -1.68 17.56 -7.51
CA PHE A 39 -1.34 16.29 -8.13
C PHE A 39 -0.22 16.42 -9.15
N VAL A 40 -0.33 17.39 -10.07
CA VAL A 40 0.71 17.65 -11.06
C VAL A 40 2.00 18.09 -10.36
N GLY A 41 1.93 18.93 -9.33
CA GLY A 41 3.09 19.35 -8.55
C GLY A 41 3.83 18.17 -7.88
N ILE A 42 3.09 17.23 -7.31
CA ILE A 42 3.69 16.02 -6.71
C ILE A 42 4.26 15.10 -7.79
N MET A 43 3.50 14.83 -8.85
CA MET A 43 3.94 13.88 -9.90
C MET A 43 5.10 14.42 -10.71
N VAL A 44 5.04 15.67 -11.16
CA VAL A 44 6.08 16.27 -12.00
C VAL A 44 7.19 16.88 -11.16
N GLY A 45 6.85 17.64 -10.11
CA GLY A 45 7.83 18.34 -9.29
C GLY A 45 8.64 17.40 -8.40
N LEU A 46 7.97 16.55 -7.62
CA LEU A 46 8.67 15.68 -6.67
C LEU A 46 9.18 14.41 -7.33
N LEU A 47 8.32 13.62 -7.95
CA LEU A 47 8.73 12.35 -8.57
C LEU A 47 9.53 12.57 -9.85
N GLY A 48 9.06 13.44 -10.75
CA GLY A 48 9.80 13.80 -11.96
C GLY A 48 11.16 14.43 -11.64
N GLY A 49 11.24 15.31 -10.64
CA GLY A 49 12.49 15.89 -10.16
C GLY A 49 13.48 14.85 -9.63
N MET A 50 13.00 13.87 -8.87
CA MET A 50 13.83 12.76 -8.37
C MET A 50 14.41 11.93 -9.53
N PHE A 51 13.61 11.58 -10.53
CA PHE A 51 14.09 10.84 -11.70
C PHE A 51 14.96 11.70 -12.63
N THR A 52 14.74 13.01 -12.70
CA THR A 52 15.64 13.94 -13.40
C THR A 52 17.01 13.95 -12.75
N PHE A 53 17.07 14.04 -11.41
CA PHE A 53 18.34 13.99 -10.67
C PHE A 53 19.08 12.67 -10.88
N LEU A 54 18.36 11.54 -10.78
CA LEU A 54 18.93 10.21 -11.06
C LEU A 54 19.45 10.12 -12.51
N SER A 55 18.69 10.63 -13.45
CA SER A 55 19.04 10.64 -14.88
C SER A 55 20.31 11.45 -15.12
N LEU A 56 20.43 12.65 -14.55
CA LEU A 56 21.64 13.50 -14.63
C LEU A 56 22.87 12.80 -14.03
N SER A 57 22.70 12.12 -12.90
CA SER A 57 23.79 11.41 -12.22
C SER A 57 24.36 10.26 -13.04
N ILE A 58 23.55 9.59 -13.84
CA ILE A 58 23.92 8.38 -14.59
C ILE A 58 24.31 8.73 -16.03
N CYS A 59 23.65 9.73 -16.65
CA CYS A 59 23.78 10.04 -18.08
C CYS A 59 25.22 10.35 -18.45
N GLY A 60 25.87 11.30 -17.76
CA GLY A 60 27.23 11.70 -18.08
C GLY A 60 28.27 10.58 -17.95
N ALA A 61 28.13 9.71 -16.96
CA ALA A 61 29.04 8.59 -16.75
C ALA A 61 28.94 7.55 -17.87
N LEU A 62 27.72 7.23 -18.30
CA LEU A 62 27.48 6.21 -19.32
C LEU A 62 27.72 6.71 -20.75
N THR A 63 27.37 7.96 -21.06
CA THR A 63 27.65 8.57 -22.37
C THR A 63 29.13 8.74 -22.63
N ASN A 64 29.91 9.18 -21.64
CA ASN A 64 31.36 9.26 -21.74
C ASN A 64 32.03 7.88 -21.94
N ALA A 65 31.40 6.81 -21.46
CA ALA A 65 31.85 5.44 -21.67
C ALA A 65 31.37 4.84 -23.02
N GLY A 66 30.66 5.60 -23.87
CA GLY A 66 30.08 5.11 -25.11
C GLY A 66 28.95 4.08 -24.96
N MET A 67 28.26 4.12 -23.81
CA MET A 67 27.22 3.16 -23.42
C MET A 67 25.82 3.78 -23.35
N ASP A 68 25.48 4.59 -24.34
CA ASP A 68 24.18 5.25 -24.45
C ASP A 68 23.00 4.28 -24.36
N TRP A 69 23.14 3.12 -24.99
CA TRP A 69 22.13 2.07 -24.93
C TRP A 69 21.86 1.57 -23.49
N LEU A 70 22.90 1.50 -22.65
CA LEU A 70 22.76 1.05 -21.26
C LEU A 70 22.00 2.07 -20.42
N TYR A 71 22.20 3.37 -20.69
CA TYR A 71 21.42 4.43 -20.07
C TYR A 71 19.93 4.28 -20.37
N PHE A 72 19.55 4.14 -21.63
CA PHE A 72 18.14 3.96 -22.02
C PHE A 72 17.57 2.64 -21.53
N ALA A 73 18.37 1.57 -21.49
CA ALA A 73 17.95 0.28 -20.96
C ALA A 73 17.61 0.36 -19.46
N LEU A 74 18.48 1.02 -18.65
CA LEU A 74 18.25 1.18 -17.21
C LEU A 74 17.04 2.07 -16.93
N MET A 75 16.97 3.25 -17.55
CA MET A 75 15.86 4.17 -17.33
C MET A 75 14.54 3.60 -17.86
N GLY A 76 14.58 2.89 -18.98
CA GLY A 76 13.44 2.18 -19.54
C GLY A 76 12.95 1.03 -18.64
N LEU A 77 13.87 0.26 -18.06
CA LEU A 77 13.52 -0.80 -17.11
C LEU A 77 12.85 -0.22 -15.85
N LEU A 78 13.38 0.88 -15.30
CA LEU A 78 12.77 1.59 -14.17
C LEU A 78 11.38 2.11 -14.52
N ALA A 79 11.20 2.67 -15.72
CA ALA A 79 9.90 3.14 -16.22
C ALA A 79 8.89 1.99 -16.35
N VAL A 80 9.31 0.83 -16.86
CA VAL A 80 8.47 -0.37 -16.96
C VAL A 80 8.10 -0.88 -15.57
N LEU A 81 9.06 -0.99 -14.65
CA LEU A 81 8.79 -1.44 -13.29
C LEU A 81 7.78 -0.52 -12.60
N LEU A 82 8.02 0.79 -12.58
CA LEU A 82 7.11 1.74 -11.93
C LEU A 82 5.74 1.75 -12.60
N GLY A 83 5.68 1.70 -13.93
CA GLY A 83 4.45 1.64 -14.71
C GLY A 83 3.62 0.40 -14.41
N VAL A 84 4.26 -0.77 -14.36
CA VAL A 84 3.60 -2.05 -14.04
C VAL A 84 3.12 -2.06 -12.59
N PHE A 85 3.97 -1.71 -11.62
CA PHE A 85 3.58 -1.66 -10.20
C PHE A 85 2.45 -0.68 -9.94
N GLY A 86 2.46 0.50 -10.58
CA GLY A 86 1.41 1.51 -10.44
C GLY A 86 0.08 1.10 -11.07
N SER A 87 0.08 0.26 -12.12
CA SER A 87 -1.12 -0.06 -12.89
C SER A 87 -1.73 -1.45 -12.65
N VAL A 88 -0.97 -2.45 -12.18
CA VAL A 88 -1.43 -3.86 -12.06
C VAL A 88 -2.69 -4.01 -11.20
N PHE A 89 -2.73 -3.41 -10.02
CA PHE A 89 -3.89 -3.52 -9.13
C PHE A 89 -5.13 -2.84 -9.72
N ASN A 90 -4.93 -1.70 -10.37
CA ASN A 90 -5.99 -0.99 -11.05
C ASN A 90 -6.49 -1.77 -12.29
N THR A 91 -5.60 -2.45 -12.99
CA THR A 91 -5.91 -3.30 -14.15
C THR A 91 -6.85 -4.43 -13.78
N TYR A 92 -6.54 -5.18 -12.72
CA TYR A 92 -7.40 -6.28 -12.25
C TYR A 92 -8.77 -5.77 -11.80
N SER A 93 -8.78 -4.70 -11.01
CA SER A 93 -10.02 -4.07 -10.52
C SER A 93 -10.87 -3.51 -11.66
N SER A 94 -10.27 -2.79 -12.59
CA SER A 94 -10.97 -2.13 -13.71
C SER A 94 -11.49 -3.13 -14.74
N LEU A 95 -10.70 -4.16 -15.09
CA LEU A 95 -11.10 -5.14 -16.12
C LEU A 95 -12.14 -6.14 -15.62
N TYR A 96 -11.95 -6.68 -14.41
CA TYR A 96 -12.70 -7.88 -13.98
C TYR A 96 -13.63 -7.66 -12.80
N LEU A 97 -13.32 -6.75 -11.87
CA LEU A 97 -14.11 -6.52 -10.64
C LEU A 97 -15.02 -5.29 -10.72
N SER A 98 -15.12 -4.66 -11.85
CA SER A 98 -15.94 -3.45 -11.99
C SER A 98 -17.42 -3.78 -11.75
N LYS A 99 -18.06 -3.04 -10.84
CA LYS A 99 -19.47 -3.24 -10.42
C LYS A 99 -20.49 -2.96 -11.52
N ASP A 100 -20.08 -2.28 -12.59
CA ASP A 100 -20.91 -1.96 -13.74
C ASP A 100 -20.86 -3.02 -14.85
N ASN A 101 -20.14 -4.15 -14.62
CA ASN A 101 -20.08 -5.25 -15.59
C ASN A 101 -21.46 -5.77 -15.95
N ASP A 102 -22.28 -6.08 -14.94
CA ASP A 102 -23.61 -6.66 -15.15
C ASP A 102 -24.52 -5.70 -15.93
N LEU A 103 -24.43 -4.39 -15.61
CA LEU A 103 -25.18 -3.36 -16.30
C LEU A 103 -24.71 -3.18 -17.75
N LEU A 104 -23.40 -3.08 -17.99
CA LEU A 104 -22.87 -2.87 -19.36
C LEU A 104 -23.04 -4.09 -20.26
N LEU A 105 -22.95 -5.30 -19.69
CA LEU A 105 -23.15 -6.56 -20.43
C LEU A 105 -24.62 -6.84 -20.73
N SER A 106 -25.57 -6.26 -19.97
CA SER A 106 -27.02 -6.35 -20.27
C SER A 106 -27.47 -5.34 -21.34
N MET A 107 -26.66 -4.34 -21.65
CA MET A 107 -26.95 -3.39 -22.74
C MET A 107 -26.53 -3.94 -24.11
N PRO A 108 -27.14 -3.49 -25.21
CA PRO A 108 -26.78 -3.90 -26.57
C PRO A 108 -25.45 -3.24 -27.02
N ILE A 109 -24.40 -3.43 -26.24
CA ILE A 109 -23.05 -2.89 -26.49
C ILE A 109 -22.11 -4.05 -26.84
N PRO A 110 -21.41 -4.03 -27.97
CA PRO A 110 -20.43 -5.07 -28.30
C PRO A 110 -19.36 -5.19 -27.19
N VAL A 111 -19.08 -6.41 -26.76
CA VAL A 111 -18.11 -6.71 -25.68
C VAL A 111 -16.75 -6.12 -25.96
N ASN A 112 -16.32 -6.14 -27.23
CA ASN A 112 -15.04 -5.56 -27.65
C ASN A 112 -14.97 -4.05 -27.37
N VAL A 113 -16.08 -3.32 -27.49
CA VAL A 113 -16.12 -1.87 -27.21
C VAL A 113 -15.97 -1.61 -25.70
N ILE A 114 -16.60 -2.44 -24.87
CA ILE A 114 -16.47 -2.37 -23.41
C ILE A 114 -15.03 -2.66 -23.02
N MET A 115 -14.45 -3.74 -23.55
CA MET A 115 -13.07 -4.15 -23.29
C MET A 115 -12.06 -3.08 -23.72
N THR A 116 -12.21 -2.53 -24.95
CA THR A 116 -11.35 -1.46 -25.46
C THR A 116 -11.38 -0.22 -24.57
N SER A 117 -12.58 0.19 -24.13
CA SER A 117 -12.71 1.36 -23.25
C SER A 117 -11.98 1.19 -21.93
N ARG A 118 -12.00 -0.03 -21.36
CA ARG A 118 -11.31 -0.37 -20.11
C ARG A 118 -9.80 -0.48 -20.29
N LEU A 119 -9.35 -1.11 -21.39
CA LEU A 119 -7.93 -1.20 -21.71
C LEU A 119 -7.32 0.17 -21.93
N LEU A 120 -8.05 1.10 -22.55
CA LEU A 120 -7.58 2.47 -22.71
C LEU A 120 -7.45 3.21 -21.37
N SER A 121 -8.35 2.93 -20.42
CA SER A 121 -8.27 3.43 -19.04
C SER A 121 -7.00 2.93 -18.34
N VAL A 122 -6.70 1.64 -18.46
CA VAL A 122 -5.49 1.02 -17.91
C VAL A 122 -4.23 1.58 -18.57
N TYR A 123 -4.27 1.76 -19.91
CA TYR A 123 -3.18 2.36 -20.68
C TYR A 123 -2.82 3.76 -20.18
N LEU A 124 -3.82 4.62 -20.00
CA LEU A 124 -3.61 5.99 -19.51
C LEU A 124 -2.98 6.02 -18.12
N MET A 125 -3.41 5.13 -17.22
CA MET A 125 -2.80 5.03 -15.89
C MET A 125 -1.35 4.53 -15.97
N GLY A 126 -1.08 3.48 -16.74
CA GLY A 126 0.27 2.96 -16.96
C GLY A 126 1.20 3.99 -17.62
N LEU A 127 0.68 4.72 -18.61
CA LEU A 127 1.36 5.82 -19.27
C LEU A 127 1.76 6.94 -18.28
N MET A 128 0.86 7.36 -17.41
CA MET A 128 1.15 8.38 -16.40
C MET A 128 2.33 7.98 -15.51
N TYR A 129 2.37 6.74 -15.01
CA TYR A 129 3.45 6.27 -14.15
C TYR A 129 4.78 6.08 -14.90
N SER A 130 4.74 5.55 -16.12
CA SER A 130 5.96 5.33 -16.90
C SER A 130 6.57 6.64 -17.43
N LEU A 131 5.73 7.61 -17.82
CA LEU A 131 6.21 8.91 -18.31
C LEU A 131 6.96 9.72 -17.24
N VAL A 132 6.57 9.60 -15.97
CA VAL A 132 7.27 10.29 -14.87
C VAL A 132 8.76 9.89 -14.80
N VAL A 133 9.12 8.71 -15.28
CA VAL A 133 10.51 8.21 -15.31
C VAL A 133 11.16 8.48 -16.67
N ILE A 134 10.52 8.02 -17.75
CA ILE A 134 11.18 8.01 -19.06
C ILE A 134 11.24 9.38 -19.74
N LEU A 135 10.25 10.24 -19.50
CA LEU A 135 10.24 11.59 -20.09
C LEU A 135 11.41 12.44 -19.59
N PRO A 136 11.67 12.57 -18.25
CA PRO A 136 12.87 13.25 -17.79
C PRO A 136 14.15 12.62 -18.31
N ALA A 137 14.23 11.29 -18.37
CA ALA A 137 15.42 10.60 -18.88
C ALA A 137 15.73 10.97 -20.33
N VAL A 138 14.73 10.97 -21.21
CA VAL A 138 14.91 11.34 -22.61
C VAL A 138 15.28 12.82 -22.76
N ILE A 139 14.64 13.71 -22.00
CA ILE A 139 14.97 15.14 -22.01
C ILE A 139 16.41 15.40 -21.53
N VAL A 140 16.82 14.77 -20.41
CA VAL A 140 18.19 14.89 -19.90
C VAL A 140 19.21 14.44 -20.93
N TYR A 141 18.98 13.30 -21.60
CA TYR A 141 19.86 12.83 -22.65
C TYR A 141 19.95 13.83 -23.80
N TRP A 142 18.83 14.40 -24.25
CA TRP A 142 18.83 15.42 -25.31
C TRP A 142 19.57 16.71 -24.96
N VAL A 143 19.66 17.04 -23.67
CA VAL A 143 20.37 18.23 -23.19
C VAL A 143 21.87 17.97 -22.98
N THR A 144 22.24 16.73 -22.59
CA THR A 144 23.61 16.41 -22.16
C THR A 144 24.46 15.71 -23.24
N ALA A 145 23.83 15.06 -24.24
CA ALA A 145 24.51 14.29 -25.27
C ALA A 145 24.29 14.90 -26.67
N PRO A 146 25.16 14.57 -27.66
CA PRO A 146 24.97 15.02 -29.03
C PRO A 146 23.70 14.42 -29.63
N VAL A 147 22.78 15.28 -30.05
CA VAL A 147 21.44 14.89 -30.53
C VAL A 147 21.45 14.74 -32.04
N SER A 148 21.09 13.55 -32.53
CA SER A 148 20.76 13.30 -33.96
C SER A 148 19.25 13.14 -34.15
N ALA A 149 18.77 13.28 -35.37
CA ALA A 149 17.36 13.05 -35.69
C ALA A 149 16.90 11.62 -35.30
N GLY A 150 17.79 10.63 -35.41
CA GLY A 150 17.55 9.24 -34.99
C GLY A 150 17.32 9.12 -33.50
N VAL A 151 18.08 9.87 -32.67
CA VAL A 151 17.95 9.87 -31.21
C VAL A 151 16.65 10.54 -30.76
N ILE A 152 16.22 11.63 -31.43
CA ILE A 152 14.94 12.27 -31.12
C ILE A 152 13.79 11.31 -31.39
N PHE A 153 13.78 10.74 -32.58
CA PHE A 153 12.73 9.78 -32.97
C PHE A 153 12.77 8.52 -32.09
N GLY A 154 13.97 7.99 -31.81
CA GLY A 154 14.18 6.84 -30.94
C GLY A 154 13.68 7.06 -29.51
N GLY A 155 13.94 8.22 -28.93
CA GLY A 155 13.46 8.59 -27.61
C GLY A 155 11.92 8.67 -27.54
N LEU A 156 11.29 9.30 -28.54
CA LEU A 156 9.82 9.37 -28.63
C LEU A 156 9.20 7.98 -28.84
N LEU A 157 9.78 7.17 -29.72
CA LEU A 157 9.34 5.81 -29.97
C LEU A 157 9.51 4.94 -28.71
N LEU A 158 10.62 5.07 -27.99
CA LEU A 158 10.87 4.34 -26.75
C LEU A 158 9.81 4.65 -25.68
N MET A 159 9.41 5.92 -25.52
CA MET A 159 8.33 6.28 -24.59
C MET A 159 7.01 5.58 -24.94
N LEU A 160 6.65 5.55 -26.23
CA LEU A 160 5.48 4.85 -26.75
C LEU A 160 5.57 3.34 -26.51
N LEU A 161 6.69 2.73 -26.84
CA LEU A 161 6.92 1.29 -26.68
C LEU A 161 6.87 0.87 -25.21
N ILE A 162 7.46 1.65 -24.30
CA ILE A 162 7.38 1.41 -22.86
C ILE A 162 5.92 1.43 -22.40
N SER A 163 5.12 2.40 -22.81
CA SER A 163 3.72 2.50 -22.38
C SER A 163 2.87 1.30 -22.85
N VAL A 164 3.09 0.82 -24.09
CA VAL A 164 2.42 -0.38 -24.62
C VAL A 164 2.93 -1.65 -23.91
N PHE A 165 4.21 -1.72 -23.62
CA PHE A 165 4.80 -2.86 -22.89
C PHE A 165 4.29 -2.94 -21.45
N VAL A 166 4.20 -1.80 -20.75
CA VAL A 166 3.57 -1.68 -19.41
C VAL A 166 2.12 -2.16 -19.44
N LEU A 167 1.33 -1.72 -20.43
CA LEU A 167 -0.04 -2.20 -20.63
C LEU A 167 -0.07 -3.72 -20.79
N THR A 168 0.79 -4.27 -21.62
CA THR A 168 0.86 -5.70 -21.94
C THR A 168 1.15 -6.52 -20.69
N ILE A 169 2.18 -6.16 -19.92
CA ILE A 169 2.55 -6.85 -18.68
C ILE A 169 1.47 -6.70 -17.62
N SER A 170 0.94 -5.49 -17.41
CA SER A 170 -0.11 -5.22 -16.42
C SER A 170 -1.37 -6.02 -16.70
N CYS A 171 -1.76 -6.15 -17.97
CA CYS A 171 -2.88 -6.96 -18.40
C CYS A 171 -2.63 -8.46 -18.24
N ALA A 172 -1.42 -8.93 -18.55
CA ALA A 172 -1.04 -10.33 -18.36
C ALA A 172 -1.06 -10.71 -16.86
N LEU A 173 -0.48 -9.88 -16.02
CA LEU A 173 -0.51 -10.09 -14.57
C LEU A 173 -1.94 -10.00 -14.01
N GLY A 174 -2.74 -9.03 -14.47
CA GLY A 174 -4.15 -8.89 -14.11
C GLY A 174 -4.97 -10.13 -14.49
N TRP A 175 -4.71 -10.72 -15.66
CA TRP A 175 -5.33 -11.97 -16.11
C TRP A 175 -4.92 -13.18 -15.24
N VAL A 176 -3.64 -13.29 -14.90
CA VAL A 176 -3.14 -14.35 -13.99
C VAL A 176 -3.81 -14.23 -12.63
N VAL A 177 -3.85 -13.02 -12.05
CA VAL A 177 -4.52 -12.76 -10.77
C VAL A 177 -6.02 -13.11 -10.85
N ALA A 178 -6.70 -12.75 -11.95
CA ALA A 178 -8.09 -13.07 -12.16
C ALA A 178 -8.34 -14.60 -12.19
N LYS A 179 -7.51 -15.34 -12.95
CA LYS A 179 -7.60 -16.80 -13.04
C LYS A 179 -7.34 -17.51 -11.71
N ILE A 180 -6.37 -17.03 -10.95
CA ILE A 180 -6.07 -17.54 -9.60
C ILE A 180 -7.23 -17.24 -8.67
N SER A 181 -7.76 -16.01 -8.70
CA SER A 181 -8.89 -15.58 -7.86
C SER A 181 -10.15 -16.40 -8.04
N LEU A 182 -10.42 -16.95 -9.24
CA LEU A 182 -11.56 -17.83 -9.49
C LEU A 182 -11.45 -19.18 -8.78
N LYS A 183 -10.25 -19.69 -8.54
CA LYS A 183 -9.99 -21.01 -7.92
C LYS A 183 -9.95 -20.95 -6.39
N LEU A 184 -9.89 -19.77 -5.80
CA LEU A 184 -9.56 -19.59 -4.39
C LEU A 184 -10.78 -19.35 -3.52
N LYS A 185 -10.91 -20.15 -2.44
CA LYS A 185 -12.00 -20.06 -1.45
C LYS A 185 -11.97 -18.75 -0.63
N ASN A 186 -10.78 -18.25 -0.28
CA ASN A 186 -10.57 -17.04 0.53
C ASN A 186 -9.89 -15.94 -0.29
N LYS A 187 -10.64 -15.31 -1.19
CA LYS A 187 -10.15 -14.26 -2.10
C LYS A 187 -9.43 -13.11 -1.38
N SER A 188 -9.95 -12.69 -0.22
CA SER A 188 -9.44 -11.56 0.53
C SER A 188 -8.05 -11.81 1.11
N PHE A 189 -7.83 -12.93 1.77
CA PHE A 189 -6.54 -13.27 2.37
C PHE A 189 -5.42 -13.40 1.33
N ILE A 190 -5.73 -14.01 0.20
CA ILE A 190 -4.76 -14.22 -0.88
C ILE A 190 -4.43 -12.90 -1.59
N THR A 191 -5.40 -12.02 -1.78
CA THR A 191 -5.12 -10.66 -2.27
C THR A 191 -4.15 -9.92 -1.36
N VAL A 192 -4.30 -10.06 -0.04
CA VAL A 192 -3.38 -9.46 0.94
C VAL A 192 -1.98 -10.05 0.82
N VAL A 193 -1.85 -11.40 0.77
CA VAL A 193 -0.55 -12.06 0.64
C VAL A 193 0.15 -11.66 -0.66
N ILE A 194 -0.56 -11.64 -1.78
CA ILE A 194 -0.01 -11.20 -3.07
C ILE A 194 0.43 -9.73 -3.00
N SER A 195 -0.38 -8.85 -2.42
CA SER A 195 -0.03 -7.44 -2.27
C SER A 195 1.23 -7.25 -1.42
N LEU A 196 1.35 -7.98 -0.31
CA LEU A 196 2.53 -7.94 0.54
C LEU A 196 3.78 -8.54 -0.13
N ALA A 197 3.62 -9.63 -0.88
CA ALA A 197 4.72 -10.20 -1.67
C ALA A 197 5.20 -9.20 -2.74
N PHE A 198 4.27 -8.44 -3.35
CA PHE A 198 4.61 -7.36 -4.28
C PHE A 198 5.35 -6.21 -3.59
N ILE A 199 4.87 -5.74 -2.43
CA ILE A 199 5.51 -4.68 -1.66
C ILE A 199 6.90 -5.13 -1.19
N GLY A 200 7.02 -6.34 -0.65
CA GLY A 200 8.29 -6.91 -0.22
C GLY A 200 9.27 -7.08 -1.39
N GLY A 201 8.80 -7.58 -2.54
CA GLY A 201 9.58 -7.65 -3.77
C GLY A 201 10.06 -6.27 -4.24
N TYR A 202 9.19 -5.27 -4.22
CA TYR A 202 9.54 -3.90 -4.57
C TYR A 202 10.69 -3.36 -3.68
N TYR A 203 10.58 -3.46 -2.36
CA TYR A 203 11.63 -3.02 -1.44
C TYR A 203 12.92 -3.82 -1.59
N PHE A 204 12.84 -5.13 -1.80
CA PHE A 204 14.01 -5.97 -2.06
C PHE A 204 14.76 -5.51 -3.32
N PHE A 205 14.04 -5.27 -4.42
CA PHE A 205 14.64 -4.74 -5.65
C PHE A 205 15.15 -3.30 -5.48
N TYR A 206 14.45 -2.46 -4.72
CA TYR A 206 14.88 -1.10 -4.45
C TYR A 206 16.23 -1.05 -3.72
N PHE A 207 16.41 -1.84 -2.67
CA PHE A 207 17.68 -1.89 -1.95
C PHE A 207 18.81 -2.53 -2.78
N LYS A 208 18.49 -3.59 -3.53
CA LYS A 208 19.45 -4.20 -4.47
C LYS A 208 19.80 -3.27 -5.64
N ALA A 209 18.88 -2.46 -6.12
CA ALA A 209 19.12 -1.55 -7.22
C ALA A 209 20.19 -0.49 -6.89
N GLN A 210 20.24 0.01 -5.67
CA GLN A 210 21.28 0.98 -5.27
C GLN A 210 22.69 0.39 -5.36
N THR A 211 22.90 -0.81 -4.85
CA THR A 211 24.20 -1.48 -4.96
C THR A 211 24.55 -1.86 -6.40
N LEU A 212 23.56 -2.36 -7.14
CA LEU A 212 23.73 -2.73 -8.56
C LEU A 212 24.04 -1.51 -9.44
N ILE A 213 23.45 -0.34 -9.19
CA ILE A 213 23.74 0.88 -9.95
C ILE A 213 25.17 1.36 -9.66
N GLN A 214 25.62 1.34 -8.41
CA GLN A 214 26.99 1.71 -8.07
C GLN A 214 28.01 0.77 -8.69
N ASP A 215 27.79 -0.54 -8.62
CA ASP A 215 28.64 -1.55 -9.25
C ASP A 215 28.64 -1.44 -10.77
N LEU A 216 27.49 -1.16 -11.37
CA LEU A 216 27.34 -0.93 -12.82
C LEU A 216 28.09 0.33 -13.28
N LEU A 217 28.07 1.40 -12.51
CA LEU A 217 28.81 2.62 -12.83
C LEU A 217 30.33 2.43 -12.69
N ALA A 218 30.75 1.66 -11.68
CA ALA A 218 32.18 1.36 -11.45
C ALA A 218 32.75 0.42 -12.54
N ASN A 219 31.95 -0.52 -13.06
CA ASN A 219 32.38 -1.57 -13.99
C ASN A 219 31.55 -1.59 -15.28
N ALA A 220 31.13 -0.43 -15.78
CA ALA A 220 30.17 -0.30 -16.88
C ALA A 220 30.58 -1.10 -18.13
N ALA A 221 31.87 -1.11 -18.51
CA ALA A 221 32.37 -1.83 -19.69
C ALA A 221 32.20 -3.36 -19.57
N ALA A 222 32.59 -3.92 -18.43
CA ALA A 222 32.50 -5.38 -18.20
C ALA A 222 31.05 -5.86 -18.12
N TYR A 223 30.18 -5.10 -17.46
CA TYR A 223 28.75 -5.40 -17.43
C TYR A 223 28.08 -5.21 -18.76
N GLY A 224 28.49 -4.20 -19.54
CA GLY A 224 27.96 -3.94 -20.89
C GLY A 224 28.19 -5.12 -21.83
N GLU A 225 29.40 -5.69 -21.87
CA GLU A 225 29.68 -6.88 -22.66
C GLU A 225 28.93 -8.12 -22.20
N LYS A 226 28.84 -8.30 -20.89
CA LYS A 226 28.08 -9.41 -20.30
C LYS A 226 26.58 -9.34 -20.62
N ILE A 227 25.99 -8.14 -20.60
CA ILE A 227 24.58 -7.93 -20.97
C ILE A 227 24.36 -8.18 -22.46
N LYS A 228 25.28 -7.71 -23.33
CA LYS A 228 25.23 -8.03 -24.78
C LYS A 228 25.21 -9.52 -25.05
N GLY A 229 25.98 -10.31 -24.30
CA GLY A 229 26.03 -11.77 -24.46
C GLY A 229 24.86 -12.52 -23.86
N THR A 230 24.37 -12.08 -22.67
CA THR A 230 23.39 -12.85 -21.87
C THR A 230 21.96 -12.32 -22.00
N ALA A 231 21.79 -11.00 -22.16
CA ALA A 231 20.49 -10.33 -22.18
C ALA A 231 20.32 -9.45 -23.44
N TYR A 232 20.57 -10.03 -24.61
CA TYR A 232 20.48 -9.35 -25.90
C TYR A 232 19.18 -8.55 -26.14
N PRO A 233 17.98 -9.02 -25.68
CA PRO A 233 16.75 -8.24 -25.77
C PRO A 233 16.83 -6.89 -25.02
N LEU A 234 17.50 -6.84 -23.86
CA LEU A 234 17.68 -5.60 -23.09
C LEU A 234 18.65 -4.65 -23.79
N TYR A 235 19.68 -5.18 -24.42
CA TYR A 235 20.59 -4.41 -25.27
C TYR A 235 19.85 -3.77 -26.45
N LEU A 236 19.05 -4.53 -27.19
CA LEU A 236 18.24 -4.00 -28.29
C LEU A 236 17.24 -2.95 -27.80
N PHE A 237 16.60 -3.19 -26.66
CA PHE A 237 15.67 -2.24 -26.05
C PHE A 237 16.34 -0.88 -25.77
N GLY A 238 17.55 -0.89 -25.22
CA GLY A 238 18.31 0.35 -24.97
C GLY A 238 18.75 1.05 -26.26
N ARG A 239 19.11 0.30 -27.32
CA ARG A 239 19.51 0.86 -28.62
C ARG A 239 18.38 1.62 -29.33
N VAL A 240 17.12 1.34 -29.01
CA VAL A 240 15.98 2.14 -29.53
C VAL A 240 16.15 3.60 -29.14
N GLY A 241 16.44 3.89 -27.86
CA GLY A 241 16.64 5.26 -27.40
C GLY A 241 17.90 5.93 -27.96
N ALA A 242 18.94 5.13 -28.23
CA ALA A 242 20.19 5.60 -28.86
C ALA A 242 20.06 5.86 -30.38
N GLY A 243 18.89 5.64 -30.99
CA GLY A 243 18.63 6.02 -32.38
C GLY A 243 18.91 4.95 -33.41
N ASP A 244 19.05 3.68 -33.02
CA ASP A 244 19.30 2.58 -33.96
C ASP A 244 18.02 2.12 -34.68
N ALA A 245 17.92 2.31 -35.96
CA ALA A 245 16.77 1.96 -36.78
C ALA A 245 16.44 0.44 -36.77
N PHE A 246 17.46 -0.41 -36.75
CA PHE A 246 17.27 -1.85 -36.72
C PHE A 246 16.65 -2.30 -35.36
N ALA A 247 17.17 -1.77 -34.27
CA ALA A 247 16.62 -2.01 -32.92
C ALA A 247 15.18 -1.49 -32.82
N MET A 248 14.89 -0.30 -33.38
CA MET A 248 13.53 0.26 -33.40
C MET A 248 12.52 -0.69 -34.06
N LEU A 249 12.87 -1.26 -35.25
CA LEU A 249 12.00 -2.19 -35.95
C LEU A 249 11.76 -3.48 -35.18
N ILE A 250 12.82 -4.12 -34.69
CA ILE A 250 12.71 -5.41 -34.00
C ILE A 250 11.92 -5.24 -32.67
N VAL A 251 12.29 -4.26 -31.85
CA VAL A 251 11.64 -4.06 -30.55
C VAL A 251 10.17 -3.67 -30.73
N SER A 252 9.86 -2.83 -31.71
CA SER A 252 8.48 -2.48 -32.03
C SER A 252 7.69 -3.72 -32.49
N ALA A 253 8.23 -4.54 -33.37
CA ALA A 253 7.57 -5.76 -33.84
C ALA A 253 7.31 -6.75 -32.67
N VAL A 254 8.29 -6.95 -31.78
CA VAL A 254 8.17 -7.84 -30.63
C VAL A 254 7.12 -7.32 -29.65
N ILE A 255 7.15 -6.03 -29.27
CA ILE A 255 6.19 -5.45 -28.33
C ILE A 255 4.77 -5.49 -28.90
N LEU A 256 4.58 -5.16 -30.18
CA LEU A 256 3.28 -5.24 -30.83
C LEU A 256 2.77 -6.68 -30.96
N ALA A 257 3.64 -7.64 -31.23
CA ALA A 257 3.29 -9.06 -31.24
C ALA A 257 2.85 -9.55 -29.85
N LEU A 258 3.59 -9.18 -28.80
CA LEU A 258 3.22 -9.49 -27.41
C LEU A 258 1.89 -8.85 -27.02
N PHE A 259 1.65 -7.60 -27.42
CA PHE A 259 0.38 -6.92 -27.20
C PHE A 259 -0.77 -7.63 -27.94
N GLY A 260 -0.58 -8.01 -29.20
CA GLY A 260 -1.57 -8.75 -29.98
C GLY A 260 -1.92 -10.11 -29.37
N LEU A 261 -0.91 -10.85 -28.90
CA LEU A 261 -1.10 -12.10 -28.17
C LEU A 261 -1.92 -11.89 -26.90
N MET A 262 -1.56 -10.89 -26.12
CA MET A 262 -2.25 -10.56 -24.86
C MET A 262 -3.69 -10.11 -25.12
N TRP A 263 -3.92 -9.30 -26.15
CA TRP A 263 -5.26 -8.90 -26.59
C TRP A 263 -6.12 -10.11 -26.95
N ALA A 264 -5.58 -11.06 -27.73
CA ALA A 264 -6.29 -12.28 -28.09
C ALA A 264 -6.63 -13.15 -26.87
N LEU A 265 -5.72 -13.27 -25.90
CA LEU A 265 -5.96 -14.00 -24.66
C LEU A 265 -7.06 -13.36 -23.80
N ILE A 266 -7.02 -12.04 -23.64
CA ILE A 266 -8.05 -11.32 -22.86
C ILE A 266 -9.40 -11.39 -23.58
N SER A 267 -9.45 -11.13 -24.89
CA SER A 267 -10.68 -11.15 -25.68
C SER A 267 -11.42 -12.49 -25.58
N ARG A 268 -10.68 -13.60 -25.59
CA ARG A 268 -11.26 -14.95 -25.43
C ARG A 268 -11.70 -15.28 -23.99
N SER A 269 -11.05 -14.69 -22.99
CA SER A 269 -11.28 -15.04 -21.58
C SER A 269 -12.15 -14.04 -20.83
N PHE A 270 -12.30 -12.81 -21.33
CA PHE A 270 -12.96 -11.70 -20.63
C PHE A 270 -14.38 -12.03 -20.17
N LEU A 271 -15.24 -12.47 -21.11
CA LEU A 271 -16.63 -12.83 -20.79
C LEU A 271 -16.69 -13.91 -19.72
N LYS A 272 -15.91 -14.98 -19.86
CA LYS A 272 -15.90 -16.09 -18.91
C LYS A 272 -15.47 -15.64 -17.52
N ILE A 273 -14.52 -14.73 -17.41
CA ILE A 273 -14.03 -14.23 -16.12
C ILE A 273 -15.01 -13.19 -15.55
N ALA A 274 -15.47 -12.25 -16.36
CA ALA A 274 -16.38 -11.19 -15.93
C ALA A 274 -17.74 -11.72 -15.45
N THR A 275 -18.29 -12.76 -16.11
CA THR A 275 -19.56 -13.38 -15.73
C THR A 275 -19.41 -14.44 -14.63
N SER A 276 -18.24 -15.04 -14.44
CA SER A 276 -18.00 -16.06 -13.40
C SER A 276 -17.68 -15.47 -12.02
N SER A 277 -17.45 -14.16 -11.93
CA SER A 277 -17.15 -13.48 -10.65
C SER A 277 -18.31 -13.54 -9.62
N GLY A 278 -19.51 -13.94 -10.03
CA GLY A 278 -20.67 -14.17 -9.16
C GLY A 278 -20.87 -15.61 -8.68
N HIS A 279 -20.13 -16.57 -9.22
CA HIS A 279 -20.29 -17.98 -8.80
C HIS A 279 -19.53 -18.23 -7.49
N THR A 280 -20.17 -17.97 -6.37
CA THR A 280 -19.83 -18.63 -5.10
C THR A 280 -19.87 -20.13 -5.35
N ALA A 281 -18.73 -20.82 -5.09
CA ALA A 281 -18.70 -22.28 -5.12
C ALA A 281 -19.95 -22.81 -4.39
N LYS A 282 -20.75 -23.67 -5.05
CA LYS A 282 -21.95 -24.29 -4.45
C LYS A 282 -21.54 -24.82 -3.09
N LYS A 283 -21.92 -24.12 -2.03
CA LYS A 283 -21.77 -24.66 -0.67
C LYS A 283 -22.76 -25.81 -0.59
N VAL A 284 -22.24 -27.02 -0.58
CA VAL A 284 -23.01 -28.17 -0.17
C VAL A 284 -23.45 -27.88 1.26
N TYR A 285 -24.76 -27.73 1.46
CA TYR A 285 -25.33 -27.58 2.79
C TYR A 285 -24.96 -28.84 3.59
N LYS A 286 -24.13 -28.64 4.62
CA LYS A 286 -23.90 -29.66 5.64
C LYS A 286 -24.67 -29.21 6.86
N GLU A 287 -25.63 -30.02 7.25
CA GLU A 287 -26.35 -29.83 8.50
C GLU A 287 -25.34 -29.92 9.65
N THR A 288 -24.98 -28.78 10.19
CA THR A 288 -24.09 -28.69 11.36
C THR A 288 -24.92 -28.19 12.52
N ALA A 289 -24.93 -28.92 13.63
CA ALA A 289 -25.55 -28.47 14.87
C ALA A 289 -24.94 -27.10 15.24
N VAL A 290 -25.77 -26.08 15.25
CA VAL A 290 -25.35 -24.69 15.59
C VAL A 290 -25.15 -24.66 17.11
N LYS A 291 -23.89 -24.67 17.56
CA LYS A 291 -23.59 -24.43 18.97
C LYS A 291 -23.88 -22.95 19.28
N GLN A 292 -24.72 -22.74 20.28
CA GLN A 292 -25.03 -21.40 20.79
C GLN A 292 -23.72 -20.75 21.32
N LYS A 293 -23.33 -19.64 20.73
CA LYS A 293 -22.13 -18.86 21.15
C LYS A 293 -22.55 -17.79 22.16
N SER A 294 -21.64 -17.44 23.06
CA SER A 294 -21.87 -16.25 23.91
C SER A 294 -21.95 -14.99 23.06
N ILE A 295 -22.71 -13.98 23.52
CA ILE A 295 -22.85 -12.68 22.81
C ILE A 295 -21.48 -12.06 22.49
N ALA A 296 -20.55 -12.09 23.45
CA ALA A 296 -19.18 -11.57 23.24
C ALA A 296 -18.44 -12.30 22.11
N SER A 297 -18.52 -13.64 22.09
CA SER A 297 -17.88 -14.46 21.05
C SER A 297 -18.55 -14.26 19.68
N ALA A 298 -19.85 -14.09 19.63
CA ALA A 298 -20.59 -13.84 18.38
C ALA A 298 -20.25 -12.47 17.79
N LEU A 299 -20.18 -11.42 18.63
CA LEU A 299 -19.78 -10.07 18.21
C LEU A 299 -18.33 -10.02 17.75
N LEU A 300 -17.42 -10.66 18.46
CA LEU A 300 -16.02 -10.77 18.04
C LEU A 300 -15.88 -11.51 16.72
N ALA A 301 -16.57 -12.64 16.55
CA ALA A 301 -16.58 -13.41 15.30
C ALA A 301 -17.13 -12.59 14.11
N LYS A 302 -18.14 -11.75 14.34
CA LYS A 302 -18.67 -10.81 13.33
C LYS A 302 -17.60 -9.79 12.90
N GLU A 303 -16.93 -9.16 13.85
CA GLU A 303 -15.90 -8.14 13.55
C GLU A 303 -14.68 -8.78 12.86
N LEU A 304 -14.23 -9.96 13.31
CA LEU A 304 -13.17 -10.73 12.65
C LEU A 304 -13.57 -11.14 11.23
N GLY A 305 -14.82 -11.60 11.05
CA GLY A 305 -15.35 -11.94 9.73
C GLY A 305 -15.36 -10.74 8.77
N ARG A 306 -15.74 -9.56 9.26
CA ARG A 306 -15.67 -8.31 8.48
C ARG A 306 -14.23 -7.95 8.12
N PHE A 307 -13.31 -8.02 9.08
CA PHE A 307 -11.91 -7.71 8.86
C PHE A 307 -11.29 -8.64 7.81
N THR A 308 -11.48 -9.94 7.93
CA THR A 308 -10.92 -10.95 7.00
C THR A 308 -11.60 -10.98 5.63
N SER A 309 -12.81 -10.44 5.50
CA SER A 309 -13.53 -10.37 4.22
C SER A 309 -13.12 -9.19 3.35
N SER A 310 -12.49 -8.14 3.92
CA SER A 310 -12.09 -6.93 3.20
C SER A 310 -10.57 -6.81 3.11
N PRO A 311 -9.95 -7.02 1.91
CA PRO A 311 -8.52 -6.83 1.71
C PRO A 311 -8.05 -5.41 2.04
N ASN A 312 -8.86 -4.41 1.70
CA ASN A 312 -8.56 -3.02 2.00
C ASN A 312 -8.48 -2.75 3.49
N TYR A 313 -9.37 -3.36 4.28
CA TYR A 313 -9.36 -3.22 5.73
C TYR A 313 -8.13 -3.89 6.35
N MET A 314 -7.81 -5.10 5.89
CA MET A 314 -6.62 -5.83 6.33
C MET A 314 -5.32 -5.06 6.04
N LEU A 315 -5.15 -4.55 4.80
CA LEU A 315 -3.93 -3.88 4.37
C LEU A 315 -3.74 -2.48 4.97
N ASN A 316 -4.82 -1.72 5.16
CA ASN A 316 -4.68 -0.33 5.63
C ASN A 316 -4.78 -0.17 7.15
N CYS A 317 -5.51 -1.06 7.84
CA CYS A 317 -5.70 -0.97 9.28
C CYS A 317 -5.13 -2.15 10.07
N GLY A 318 -4.51 -3.12 9.40
CA GLY A 318 -3.97 -4.32 10.04
C GLY A 318 -2.55 -4.68 9.59
N LEU A 319 -1.84 -3.76 8.95
CA LEU A 319 -0.50 -4.02 8.42
C LEU A 319 0.50 -4.40 9.54
N GLY A 320 0.39 -3.78 10.70
CA GLY A 320 1.23 -4.07 11.86
C GLY A 320 1.06 -5.49 12.41
N ILE A 321 -0.07 -6.18 12.14
CA ILE A 321 -0.26 -7.59 12.53
C ILE A 321 0.81 -8.48 11.91
N LEU A 322 1.25 -8.15 10.69
CA LEU A 322 2.29 -8.89 9.96
C LEU A 322 3.67 -8.31 10.18
N LEU A 323 3.79 -6.97 10.22
CA LEU A 323 5.10 -6.32 10.38
C LEU A 323 5.73 -6.57 11.74
N LEU A 324 4.94 -6.64 12.81
CA LEU A 324 5.45 -6.92 14.16
C LEU A 324 6.14 -8.29 14.29
N PRO A 325 5.53 -9.42 13.87
CA PRO A 325 6.22 -10.70 13.87
C PRO A 325 7.44 -10.74 12.94
N ILE A 326 7.35 -10.12 11.76
CA ILE A 326 8.49 -10.03 10.84
C ILE A 326 9.64 -9.25 11.48
N ALA A 327 9.36 -8.11 12.10
CA ALA A 327 10.36 -7.32 12.81
C ALA A 327 10.97 -8.12 13.99
N GLY A 328 10.15 -8.84 14.75
CA GLY A 328 10.63 -9.73 15.82
C GLY A 328 11.59 -10.79 15.31
N VAL A 329 11.24 -11.49 14.22
CA VAL A 329 12.11 -12.51 13.61
C VAL A 329 13.39 -11.88 13.02
N MET A 330 13.28 -10.73 12.36
CA MET A 330 14.45 -10.00 11.84
C MET A 330 15.39 -9.57 12.97
N LEU A 331 14.85 -9.13 14.10
CA LEU A 331 15.64 -8.79 15.27
C LEU A 331 16.35 -10.04 15.83
N LEU A 332 15.70 -11.21 15.88
CA LEU A 332 16.37 -12.45 16.29
C LEU A 332 17.55 -12.79 15.37
N TRP A 333 17.43 -12.52 14.08
CA TRP A 333 18.47 -12.83 13.10
C TRP A 333 19.62 -11.80 13.07
N GLN A 334 19.28 -10.51 13.11
CA GLN A 334 20.24 -9.40 12.94
C GLN A 334 20.36 -8.50 14.18
N GLY A 335 19.80 -8.91 15.31
CA GLY A 335 19.72 -8.09 16.51
C GLY A 335 21.07 -7.63 17.05
N GLY A 336 22.09 -8.48 16.97
CA GLY A 336 23.45 -8.10 17.33
C GLY A 336 23.98 -6.90 16.54
N THR A 337 23.75 -6.89 15.22
CA THR A 337 24.11 -5.77 14.33
C THR A 337 23.29 -4.52 14.65
N VAL A 338 21.97 -4.68 14.84
CA VAL A 338 21.07 -3.57 15.18
C VAL A 338 21.48 -2.93 16.51
N ILE A 339 21.73 -3.75 17.54
CA ILE A 339 22.15 -3.26 18.86
C ILE A 339 23.53 -2.58 18.78
N SER A 340 24.48 -3.13 17.99
CA SER A 340 25.79 -2.50 17.82
C SER A 340 25.70 -1.12 17.17
N VAL A 341 24.87 -0.97 16.13
CA VAL A 341 24.60 0.33 15.49
C VAL A 341 23.91 1.30 16.46
N LEU A 342 22.90 0.83 17.21
CA LEU A 342 22.25 1.66 18.21
C LEU A 342 23.20 2.09 19.32
N ASN A 343 24.11 1.21 19.76
CA ASN A 343 25.15 1.53 20.73
C ASN A 343 26.14 2.59 20.21
N GLN A 344 26.54 2.53 18.94
CA GLN A 344 27.43 3.53 18.34
C GLN A 344 26.79 4.93 18.32
N VAL A 345 25.48 5.01 18.07
CA VAL A 345 24.78 6.30 17.92
C VAL A 345 24.25 6.82 19.27
N PHE A 346 23.76 5.94 20.14
CA PHE A 346 23.01 6.29 21.35
C PHE A 346 23.58 5.68 22.63
N GLY A 347 24.71 4.99 22.58
CA GLY A 347 25.28 4.24 23.72
C GLY A 347 25.79 5.11 24.87
N GLU A 348 26.00 6.41 24.64
CA GLU A 348 26.44 7.34 25.70
C GLU A 348 25.43 7.52 26.85
N ARG A 349 24.15 7.17 26.61
CA ARG A 349 23.08 7.35 27.59
C ARG A 349 22.48 6.00 27.98
N ALA A 350 22.70 5.60 29.22
CA ALA A 350 22.14 4.35 29.74
C ALA A 350 20.61 4.32 29.63
N GLY A 351 20.06 3.21 29.19
CA GLY A 351 18.62 3.02 29.02
C GLY A 351 18.01 3.53 27.71
N CYS A 352 18.78 4.17 26.84
CA CYS A 352 18.29 4.69 25.57
C CYS A 352 17.85 3.57 24.61
N ILE A 353 18.63 2.48 24.53
CA ILE A 353 18.35 1.36 23.62
C ILE A 353 17.03 0.66 23.96
N PRO A 354 16.75 0.26 25.22
CA PRO A 354 15.45 -0.29 25.59
C PRO A 354 14.27 0.63 25.25
N VAL A 355 14.42 1.95 25.44
CA VAL A 355 13.38 2.94 25.07
C VAL A 355 13.13 2.93 23.58
N LEU A 356 14.19 2.93 22.75
CA LEU A 356 14.08 2.88 21.30
C LEU A 356 13.45 1.58 20.81
N LEU A 357 13.77 0.44 21.40
CA LEU A 357 13.14 -0.84 21.08
C LEU A 357 11.65 -0.84 21.39
N CYS A 358 11.25 -0.35 22.59
CA CYS A 358 9.84 -0.16 22.95
C CYS A 358 9.12 0.78 22.00
N ALA A 359 9.75 1.90 21.64
CA ALA A 359 9.21 2.88 20.71
C ALA A 359 9.01 2.27 19.32
N GLY A 360 9.96 1.46 18.83
CA GLY A 360 9.84 0.74 17.56
C GLY A 360 8.62 -0.20 17.54
N VAL A 361 8.40 -0.94 18.63
CA VAL A 361 7.21 -1.80 18.76
C VAL A 361 5.92 -0.98 18.76
N CYS A 362 5.86 0.13 19.53
CA CYS A 362 4.70 1.02 19.54
C CYS A 362 4.45 1.66 18.17
N MET A 363 5.52 2.04 17.44
CA MET A 363 5.42 2.59 16.10
C MET A 363 4.82 1.59 15.12
N LEU A 364 5.25 0.33 15.13
CA LEU A 364 4.67 -0.72 14.29
C LEU A 364 3.24 -1.06 14.73
N ALA A 365 2.95 -1.06 16.03
CA ALA A 365 1.61 -1.28 16.55
C ALA A 365 0.63 -0.16 16.16
N SER A 366 1.11 1.09 15.96
CA SER A 366 0.28 2.22 15.52
C SER A 366 -0.30 2.04 14.11
N MET A 367 0.27 1.14 13.31
CA MET A 367 -0.29 0.78 12.00
C MET A 367 -1.54 -0.12 12.08
N ASN A 368 -1.97 -0.48 13.29
CA ASN A 368 -3.14 -1.30 13.56
C ASN A 368 -4.28 -0.46 14.14
N ASP A 369 -5.01 0.23 13.27
CA ASP A 369 -6.11 1.14 13.64
C ASP A 369 -7.49 0.58 13.28
N MET A 370 -7.78 -0.67 13.66
CA MET A 370 -9.03 -1.34 13.29
C MET A 370 -10.26 -0.76 14.01
N ALA A 371 -10.12 -0.26 15.24
CA ALA A 371 -11.22 0.29 16.00
C ALA A 371 -11.73 1.63 15.43
N ALA A 372 -10.84 2.45 14.85
CA ALA A 372 -11.18 3.76 14.33
C ALA A 372 -12.26 3.73 13.21
N PRO A 373 -12.14 2.94 12.13
CA PRO A 373 -13.16 2.87 11.09
C PRO A 373 -14.32 1.94 11.46
N SER A 374 -14.25 1.16 12.54
CA SER A 374 -15.18 0.06 12.85
C SER A 374 -16.65 0.48 12.97
N VAL A 375 -16.92 1.68 13.48
CA VAL A 375 -18.28 2.24 13.57
C VAL A 375 -18.76 2.68 12.17
N SER A 376 -17.94 3.41 11.45
CA SER A 376 -18.26 3.88 10.10
C SER A 376 -18.46 2.72 9.11
N LEU A 377 -17.78 1.61 9.29
CA LEU A 377 -17.92 0.42 8.46
C LEU A 377 -19.29 -0.28 8.60
N GLU A 378 -20.04 -0.05 9.69
CA GLU A 378 -21.43 -0.50 9.77
C GLU A 378 -22.29 0.16 8.66
N GLY A 379 -22.02 1.43 8.35
CA GLY A 379 -22.70 2.15 7.27
C GLY A 379 -24.21 2.10 7.43
N LYS A 380 -24.91 1.84 6.32
CA LYS A 380 -26.37 1.74 6.30
C LYS A 380 -26.96 0.54 7.06
N SER A 381 -26.12 -0.43 7.48
CA SER A 381 -26.57 -1.61 8.27
C SER A 381 -26.43 -1.42 9.79
N LEU A 382 -26.08 -0.21 10.26
CA LEU A 382 -25.93 0.08 11.68
C LEU A 382 -27.22 -0.21 12.48
N TRP A 383 -28.38 0.10 11.90
CA TRP A 383 -29.69 -0.16 12.51
C TRP A 383 -29.87 -1.64 12.93
N LEU A 384 -29.26 -2.57 12.18
CA LEU A 384 -29.33 -3.99 12.51
C LEU A 384 -28.68 -4.29 13.87
N MET A 385 -27.56 -3.63 14.19
CA MET A 385 -26.93 -3.79 15.49
C MET A 385 -27.72 -3.12 16.62
N GLN A 386 -28.43 -2.04 16.30
CA GLN A 386 -29.26 -1.31 17.25
C GLN A 386 -30.60 -2.03 17.54
N SER A 387 -31.11 -2.84 16.59
CA SER A 387 -32.33 -3.61 16.74
C SER A 387 -32.18 -4.93 17.54
N LEU A 388 -30.94 -5.39 17.74
CA LEU A 388 -30.69 -6.61 18.50
C LEU A 388 -30.88 -6.38 20.01
N PRO A 389 -31.33 -7.40 20.80
CA PRO A 389 -31.49 -7.30 22.25
C PRO A 389 -30.14 -7.36 22.98
N ILE A 390 -29.25 -6.45 22.64
CA ILE A 390 -27.90 -6.33 23.21
C ILE A 390 -27.61 -4.87 23.60
N THR A 391 -26.80 -4.67 24.62
CA THR A 391 -26.44 -3.31 25.02
C THR A 391 -25.45 -2.68 24.04
N PRO A 392 -25.52 -1.36 23.79
CA PRO A 392 -24.54 -0.66 22.96
C PRO A 392 -23.09 -0.88 23.40
N TRP A 393 -22.87 -0.98 24.71
CA TRP A 393 -21.54 -1.27 25.26
C TRP A 393 -21.01 -2.66 24.87
N GLN A 394 -21.88 -3.68 24.77
CA GLN A 394 -21.47 -5.00 24.31
C GLN A 394 -20.96 -4.95 22.87
N VAL A 395 -21.63 -4.18 21.99
CA VAL A 395 -21.19 -3.98 20.60
C VAL A 395 -19.83 -3.28 20.54
N LEU A 396 -19.66 -2.18 21.29
CA LEU A 396 -18.40 -1.43 21.36
C LEU A 396 -17.26 -2.28 21.91
N ARG A 397 -17.54 -3.09 22.94
CA ARG A 397 -16.58 -4.03 23.51
C ARG A 397 -16.14 -5.09 22.49
N GLY A 398 -17.04 -5.58 21.64
CA GLY A 398 -16.68 -6.49 20.54
C GLY A 398 -15.66 -5.88 19.57
N LYS A 399 -15.86 -4.61 19.21
CA LYS A 399 -14.94 -3.85 18.34
C LYS A 399 -13.58 -3.62 18.99
N LEU A 400 -13.55 -3.27 20.27
CA LEU A 400 -12.31 -3.15 21.05
C LEU A 400 -11.55 -4.48 21.15
N SER A 401 -12.27 -5.56 21.46
CA SER A 401 -11.67 -6.89 21.61
C SER A 401 -10.96 -7.36 20.34
N MET A 402 -11.51 -7.05 19.16
CA MET A 402 -10.87 -7.37 17.88
C MET A 402 -9.49 -6.73 17.77
N GLN A 403 -9.36 -5.41 18.01
CA GLN A 403 -8.08 -4.72 17.93
C GLN A 403 -7.10 -5.20 19.01
N LEU A 404 -7.56 -5.38 20.23
CA LEU A 404 -6.73 -5.84 21.34
C LEU A 404 -6.12 -7.22 21.06
N ILE A 405 -6.90 -8.16 20.53
CA ILE A 405 -6.42 -9.52 20.21
C ILE A 405 -5.46 -9.48 19.01
N LEU A 406 -5.90 -8.85 17.93
CA LEU A 406 -5.12 -8.85 16.68
C LEU A 406 -3.83 -8.03 16.76
N THR A 407 -3.75 -7.04 17.64
CA THR A 407 -2.52 -6.25 17.86
C THR A 407 -1.72 -6.75 19.05
N GLY A 408 -2.37 -7.15 20.13
CA GLY A 408 -1.70 -7.57 21.36
C GLY A 408 -0.87 -8.84 21.20
N ILE A 409 -1.38 -9.85 20.47
CA ILE A 409 -0.64 -11.10 20.24
C ILE A 409 0.67 -10.84 19.45
N PRO A 410 0.69 -10.13 18.30
CA PRO A 410 1.92 -9.76 17.62
C PRO A 410 2.88 -8.90 18.44
N VAL A 411 2.36 -7.97 19.26
CA VAL A 411 3.18 -7.15 20.16
C VAL A 411 3.87 -8.02 21.21
N LEU A 412 3.15 -8.94 21.86
CA LEU A 412 3.74 -9.88 22.82
C LEU A 412 4.81 -10.75 22.16
N PHE A 413 4.58 -11.23 20.95
CA PHE A 413 5.58 -11.99 20.20
C PHE A 413 6.84 -11.15 19.93
N CYS A 414 6.68 -9.93 19.43
CA CYS A 414 7.81 -9.05 19.12
C CYS A 414 8.60 -8.66 20.39
N THR A 415 7.92 -8.36 21.50
CA THR A 415 8.58 -8.06 22.78
C THR A 415 9.29 -9.28 23.35
N ALA A 416 8.76 -10.47 23.18
CA ALA A 416 9.45 -11.71 23.54
C ALA A 416 10.75 -11.89 22.72
N CYS A 417 10.71 -11.64 21.40
CA CYS A 417 11.92 -11.67 20.57
C CYS A 417 12.98 -10.66 21.04
N ILE A 418 12.57 -9.46 21.43
CA ILE A 418 13.46 -8.41 21.96
C ILE A 418 14.12 -8.87 23.27
N ALA A 419 13.37 -9.56 24.14
CA ALA A 419 13.88 -10.08 25.42
C ALA A 419 15.00 -11.12 25.26
N PHE A 420 15.06 -11.84 24.12
CA PHE A 420 16.15 -12.77 23.84
C PHE A 420 17.44 -12.09 23.34
N ILE A 421 17.32 -10.86 22.83
CA ILE A 421 18.43 -10.18 22.16
C ILE A 421 19.14 -9.20 23.11
N TYR A 422 18.38 -8.55 23.98
CA TYR A 422 18.90 -7.56 24.90
C TYR A 422 18.81 -8.05 26.34
N PRO A 423 19.91 -7.96 27.15
CA PRO A 423 19.91 -8.42 28.54
C PRO A 423 19.15 -7.42 29.43
N PHE A 424 17.89 -7.72 29.71
CA PHE A 424 17.04 -6.95 30.62
C PHE A 424 17.10 -7.48 32.05
N THR A 425 17.05 -6.59 33.02
CA THR A 425 16.68 -6.97 34.38
C THR A 425 15.18 -7.37 34.42
N PRO A 426 14.72 -8.17 35.41
CA PRO A 426 13.31 -8.58 35.44
C PRO A 426 12.31 -7.42 35.43
N LEU A 427 12.65 -6.30 36.09
CA LEU A 427 11.79 -5.12 36.14
C LEU A 427 11.80 -4.36 34.79
N GLU A 428 12.94 -4.26 34.14
CA GLU A 428 13.03 -3.69 32.78
C GLU A 428 12.25 -4.50 31.75
N LEU A 429 12.34 -5.83 31.85
CA LEU A 429 11.57 -6.73 30.97
C LEU A 429 10.07 -6.54 31.18
N LEU A 430 9.61 -6.44 32.42
CA LEU A 430 8.20 -6.16 32.73
C LEU A 430 7.74 -4.87 32.08
N LEU A 431 8.52 -3.78 32.21
CA LEU A 431 8.19 -2.49 31.61
C LEU A 431 8.25 -2.51 30.09
N THR A 432 9.19 -3.25 29.50
CA THR A 432 9.30 -3.45 28.04
C THR A 432 8.06 -4.12 27.46
N VAL A 433 7.37 -4.97 28.22
CA VAL A 433 6.08 -5.56 27.84
C VAL A 433 4.92 -4.61 28.15
N LEU A 434 4.91 -3.98 29.33
CA LEU A 434 3.79 -3.13 29.79
C LEU A 434 3.61 -1.87 28.94
N VAL A 435 4.70 -1.22 28.49
CA VAL A 435 4.61 0.00 27.67
C VAL A 435 3.89 -0.27 26.34
N PRO A 436 4.30 -1.22 25.48
CA PRO A 436 3.58 -1.49 24.24
C PRO A 436 2.16 -2.03 24.47
N MET A 437 1.93 -2.85 25.51
CA MET A 437 0.59 -3.37 25.80
C MET A 437 -0.38 -2.27 26.29
N SER A 438 0.10 -1.34 27.13
CA SER A 438 -0.69 -0.16 27.52
C SER A 438 -0.98 0.75 26.33
N TYR A 439 -0.03 0.87 25.39
CA TYR A 439 -0.24 1.58 24.12
C TYR A 439 -1.31 0.89 23.26
N VAL A 440 -1.29 -0.44 23.11
CA VAL A 440 -2.33 -1.19 22.36
C VAL A 440 -3.72 -0.92 22.95
N LEU A 441 -3.84 -0.88 24.27
CA LEU A 441 -5.10 -0.52 24.92
C LEU A 441 -5.50 0.92 24.63
N LEU A 442 -4.57 1.87 24.73
CA LEU A 442 -4.80 3.29 24.45
C LEU A 442 -5.25 3.50 23.01
N SER A 443 -4.53 2.92 22.03
CA SER A 443 -4.84 3.07 20.62
C SER A 443 -6.23 2.52 20.26
N ALA A 444 -6.61 1.37 20.85
CA ALA A 444 -7.92 0.78 20.64
C ALA A 444 -9.05 1.66 21.20
N LEU A 445 -8.89 2.17 22.41
CA LEU A 445 -9.87 3.06 23.07
C LEU A 445 -9.96 4.41 22.33
N PHE A 446 -8.83 4.99 21.98
CA PHE A 446 -8.77 6.27 21.28
C PHE A 446 -9.30 6.16 19.84
N GLY A 447 -8.95 5.10 19.12
CA GLY A 447 -9.50 4.84 17.79
C GLY A 447 -11.03 4.72 17.81
N LEU A 448 -11.59 3.98 18.76
CA LEU A 448 -13.04 3.86 18.91
C LEU A 448 -13.71 5.18 19.33
N PHE A 449 -13.04 5.96 20.19
CA PHE A 449 -13.49 7.31 20.57
C PHE A 449 -13.60 8.21 19.32
N LEU A 450 -12.58 8.24 18.48
CA LEU A 450 -12.59 9.02 17.23
C LEU A 450 -13.66 8.51 16.25
N GLY A 451 -13.83 7.19 16.12
CA GLY A 451 -14.85 6.58 15.27
C GLY A 451 -16.27 6.97 15.67
N LEU A 452 -16.55 7.12 16.97
CA LEU A 452 -17.84 7.59 17.48
C LEU A 452 -18.03 9.11 17.33
N LYS A 453 -16.98 9.90 17.47
CA LYS A 453 -17.05 11.36 17.32
C LYS A 453 -17.14 11.83 15.89
N MET A 454 -16.58 11.07 14.95
CA MET A 454 -16.49 11.43 13.53
C MET A 454 -16.99 10.27 12.63
N PRO A 455 -18.23 9.76 12.84
CA PRO A 455 -18.76 8.66 12.07
C PRO A 455 -19.06 9.10 10.63
N ASN A 456 -18.73 8.27 9.67
CA ASN A 456 -19.14 8.41 8.28
C ASN A 456 -19.96 7.17 7.87
N LEU A 457 -21.27 7.28 7.93
CA LEU A 457 -22.18 6.16 7.64
C LEU A 457 -22.67 6.12 6.18
N ASN A 458 -22.55 7.25 5.45
CA ASN A 458 -23.05 7.42 4.10
C ASN A 458 -21.96 7.25 3.03
N TRP A 459 -21.11 6.23 3.19
CA TRP A 459 -20.08 5.95 2.20
C TRP A 459 -20.59 5.04 1.06
N THR A 460 -20.05 5.24 -0.13
CA THR A 460 -20.34 4.42 -1.32
C THR A 460 -19.27 3.36 -1.58
N SER A 461 -18.06 3.57 -1.03
CA SER A 461 -16.91 2.66 -1.14
C SER A 461 -16.29 2.44 0.22
N GLU A 462 -15.94 1.19 0.55
CA GLU A 462 -15.26 0.83 1.81
C GLU A 462 -13.92 1.54 2.01
N ILE A 463 -13.27 1.99 0.94
CA ILE A 463 -12.01 2.75 1.01
C ILE A 463 -12.20 4.08 1.75
N THR A 464 -13.39 4.68 1.65
CA THR A 464 -13.68 5.98 2.26
C THR A 464 -13.56 5.95 3.79
N PRO A 465 -14.23 5.06 4.55
CA PRO A 465 -14.06 4.98 5.99
C PRO A 465 -12.70 4.40 6.43
N ILE A 466 -12.04 3.59 5.60
CA ILE A 466 -10.79 2.91 5.94
C ILE A 466 -9.57 3.83 5.72
N LYS A 467 -9.46 4.48 4.56
CA LYS A 467 -8.25 5.22 4.15
C LYS A 467 -8.44 6.74 4.09
N GLN A 468 -9.64 7.20 3.72
CA GLN A 468 -9.91 8.62 3.50
C GLN A 468 -10.62 9.28 4.69
N SER A 469 -10.74 8.57 5.81
CA SER A 469 -11.39 9.07 7.02
C SER A 469 -10.43 9.85 7.89
N ALA A 470 -10.87 11.02 8.37
CA ALA A 470 -10.09 11.82 9.30
C ALA A 470 -9.84 11.09 10.62
N CYS A 471 -10.77 10.22 11.08
CA CYS A 471 -10.60 9.47 12.33
C CYS A 471 -9.41 8.51 12.25
N VAL A 472 -9.25 7.78 11.12
CA VAL A 472 -8.11 6.86 10.91
C VAL A 472 -6.80 7.62 10.78
N THR A 473 -6.82 8.75 10.05
CA THR A 473 -5.63 9.60 9.89
C THR A 473 -5.17 10.16 11.26
N ILE A 474 -6.08 10.68 12.07
CA ILE A 474 -5.77 11.20 13.40
C ILE A 474 -5.28 10.07 14.33
N ALA A 475 -5.90 8.89 14.28
CA ALA A 475 -5.47 7.73 15.07
C ALA A 475 -4.03 7.33 14.74
N LEU A 476 -3.70 7.18 13.47
CA LEU A 476 -2.36 6.84 12.99
C LEU A 476 -1.31 7.88 13.44
N PHE A 477 -1.56 9.17 13.16
CA PHE A 477 -0.60 10.23 13.52
C PHE A 477 -0.49 10.44 15.04
N SER A 478 -1.55 10.19 15.81
CA SER A 478 -1.47 10.21 17.26
C SER A 478 -0.59 9.06 17.80
N GLY A 479 -0.58 7.91 17.13
CA GLY A 479 0.33 6.81 17.43
C GLY A 479 1.79 7.17 17.18
N PHE A 480 2.08 7.81 16.05
CA PHE A 480 3.42 8.34 15.79
C PHE A 480 3.81 9.43 16.79
N GLY A 481 2.87 10.32 17.17
CA GLY A 481 3.07 11.32 18.20
C GLY A 481 3.38 10.70 19.57
N TYR A 482 2.68 9.65 19.97
CA TYR A 482 2.95 8.90 21.19
C TYR A 482 4.36 8.31 21.21
N THR A 483 4.77 7.68 20.09
CA THR A 483 6.12 7.11 19.93
C THR A 483 7.19 8.19 19.96
N ALA A 484 6.94 9.32 19.30
CA ALA A 484 7.84 10.47 19.32
C ALA A 484 7.98 11.07 20.73
N LEU A 485 6.87 11.19 21.49
CA LEU A 485 6.89 11.64 22.89
C LEU A 485 7.66 10.68 23.79
N LEU A 486 7.53 9.37 23.57
CA LEU A 486 8.28 8.35 24.31
C LEU A 486 9.80 8.55 24.13
N CYS A 487 10.26 8.72 22.88
CA CYS A 487 11.66 8.95 22.56
C CYS A 487 12.15 10.34 22.99
N ALA A 488 11.43 11.39 22.60
CA ALA A 488 11.83 12.77 22.87
C ALA A 488 11.78 13.08 24.38
N GLY A 489 10.80 12.55 25.11
CA GLY A 489 10.72 12.68 26.56
C GLY A 489 11.96 12.10 27.27
N PHE A 490 12.41 10.94 26.81
CA PHE A 490 13.62 10.33 27.38
C PHE A 490 14.90 11.09 26.97
N MET A 491 15.04 11.42 25.69
CA MET A 491 16.29 11.96 25.13
C MET A 491 16.44 13.47 25.28
N LEU A 492 15.36 14.24 25.05
CA LEU A 492 15.40 15.71 24.99
C LEU A 492 14.91 16.37 26.28
N LEU A 493 13.91 15.80 26.98
CA LEU A 493 13.35 16.35 28.20
C LEU A 493 14.02 15.80 29.48
N ASN A 494 15.27 15.36 29.36
CA ASN A 494 16.08 14.81 30.47
C ASN A 494 15.44 13.60 31.20
N GLY A 495 14.57 12.85 30.55
CA GLY A 495 13.99 11.61 31.11
C GLY A 495 15.04 10.57 31.47
N TRP A 496 16.21 10.58 30.81
CA TRP A 496 17.36 9.74 31.11
C TRP A 496 17.89 9.90 32.56
N ARG A 497 17.67 11.09 33.19
CA ARG A 497 18.03 11.32 34.61
C ARG A 497 17.22 10.46 35.59
N LEU A 498 16.02 10.05 35.22
CA LEU A 498 15.17 9.14 36.00
C LEU A 498 15.56 7.68 35.80
N GLY A 499 16.45 7.41 34.87
CA GLY A 499 16.76 6.06 34.40
C GLY A 499 15.60 5.42 33.62
N PHE A 500 15.90 4.30 32.98
CA PHE A 500 14.88 3.57 32.18
C PHE A 500 13.65 3.21 32.99
N VAL A 501 13.85 2.61 34.17
CA VAL A 501 12.75 2.13 35.05
C VAL A 501 11.85 3.27 35.51
N GLY A 502 12.45 4.36 36.00
CA GLY A 502 11.68 5.50 36.51
C GLY A 502 10.87 6.17 35.43
N TYR A 503 11.50 6.44 34.28
CA TYR A 503 10.84 7.07 33.16
C TYR A 503 9.69 6.22 32.59
N MET A 504 9.94 4.94 32.31
CA MET A 504 8.92 4.03 31.76
C MET A 504 7.77 3.78 32.70
N SER A 505 8.02 3.72 34.04
CA SER A 505 6.96 3.59 35.03
C SER A 505 6.01 4.78 35.04
N ILE A 506 6.54 6.00 34.95
CA ILE A 506 5.73 7.22 34.85
C ILE A 506 4.94 7.21 33.52
N PHE A 507 5.59 6.85 32.44
CA PHE A 507 4.97 6.83 31.11
C PHE A 507 3.81 5.83 31.05
N VAL A 508 3.97 4.62 31.60
CA VAL A 508 2.91 3.61 31.73
C VAL A 508 1.77 4.13 32.63
N ALA A 509 2.08 4.74 33.78
CA ALA A 509 1.06 5.27 34.67
C ALA A 509 0.20 6.33 33.97
N VAL A 510 0.81 7.29 33.27
CA VAL A 510 0.09 8.32 32.50
C VAL A 510 -0.76 7.66 31.40
N THR A 511 -0.22 6.69 30.67
CA THR A 511 -0.95 5.97 29.62
C THR A 511 -2.17 5.23 30.19
N LEU A 512 -2.03 4.56 31.34
CA LEU A 512 -3.14 3.85 32.00
C LEU A 512 -4.21 4.81 32.51
N ILE A 513 -3.84 5.99 33.03
CA ILE A 513 -4.80 7.03 33.42
C ILE A 513 -5.61 7.48 32.20
N LEU A 514 -4.95 7.75 31.04
CA LEU A 514 -5.64 8.09 29.81
C LEU A 514 -6.57 6.96 29.35
N CYS A 515 -6.14 5.72 29.44
CA CYS A 515 -6.97 4.55 29.13
C CYS A 515 -8.22 4.49 30.02
N ALA A 516 -8.07 4.72 31.32
CA ALA A 516 -9.19 4.73 32.27
C ALA A 516 -10.21 5.83 31.95
N VAL A 517 -9.75 7.04 31.66
CA VAL A 517 -10.61 8.17 31.24
C VAL A 517 -11.38 7.84 29.97
N LEU A 518 -10.69 7.34 28.93
CA LEU A 518 -11.34 6.96 27.67
C LEU A 518 -12.32 5.79 27.83
N TYR A 519 -11.96 4.79 28.62
CA TYR A 519 -12.83 3.64 28.93
C TYR A 519 -14.13 4.09 29.63
N LEU A 520 -14.03 4.93 30.63
CA LEU A 520 -15.20 5.47 31.38
C LEU A 520 -16.07 6.32 30.43
N TRP A 521 -15.44 7.12 29.59
CA TRP A 521 -16.16 7.93 28.61
C TRP A 521 -16.90 7.04 27.59
N LEU A 522 -16.22 6.04 27.02
CA LEU A 522 -16.82 5.10 26.06
C LEU A 522 -17.98 4.32 26.67
N LYS A 523 -17.83 3.87 27.93
CA LYS A 523 -18.87 3.11 28.63
C LYS A 523 -20.12 3.95 28.89
N LYS A 524 -19.96 5.24 29.27
CA LYS A 524 -21.10 6.13 29.58
C LYS A 524 -21.60 6.86 28.36
N ARG A 525 -20.82 7.81 27.82
CA ARG A 525 -21.21 8.67 26.69
C ARG A 525 -21.09 8.00 25.33
N GLY A 526 -20.07 7.17 25.14
CA GLY A 526 -19.88 6.45 23.88
C GLY A 526 -21.02 5.51 23.55
N SER A 527 -21.54 4.81 24.57
CA SER A 527 -22.68 3.91 24.41
C SER A 527 -23.97 4.67 24.05
N SER A 528 -24.22 5.83 24.65
CA SER A 528 -25.40 6.66 24.28
C SER A 528 -25.26 7.26 22.91
N LEU A 529 -24.05 7.71 22.52
CA LEU A 529 -23.78 8.18 21.16
C LEU A 529 -24.00 7.09 20.12
N PHE A 530 -23.52 5.87 20.36
CA PHE A 530 -23.72 4.75 19.44
C PHE A 530 -25.21 4.40 19.26
N ALA A 531 -26.00 4.50 20.30
CA ALA A 531 -27.45 4.27 20.24
C ALA A 531 -28.19 5.38 19.46
N ALA A 532 -27.64 6.60 19.41
CA ALA A 532 -28.23 7.76 18.75
C ALA A 532 -27.79 7.94 17.27
N LEU A 533 -26.78 7.19 16.80
CA LEU A 533 -26.35 7.18 15.40
C LEU A 533 -27.40 6.53 14.49
#